data_3b13df2d97e2586c42e9f856a91be576
#
_entry.id   3b13df2d97e2586c42e9f856a91be576
#
_cell.length_a   1.000
_cell.length_b   1.000
_cell.length_c   1.000
_cell.angle_alpha   90.00
_cell.angle_beta   90.00
_cell.angle_gamma   90.00
#
_symmetry.space_group_name_H-M   'P 1'
#
loop_
_entity.id
_entity.type
_entity.pdbx_description
1 polymer ?
#
loop_
_entity_poly.entity_id
_entity_poly.type
_entity_poly.pdbx_seq_one_letter_code
_entity_poly.pdbx_strand_id
1 'polypeptide(L)'
;MINVRTAVFCRGAIGRWLGATLIGGALLATTAQPATAGTRPLVTGVSGVSTDPVSLERVRSAGAQLVHIWISMSSISPRSQPGQWQPEDPADPHYNWASADSVVTSTVQAGLTPVLGIYGVPTWAQRCQAPEVVRGEVLKGRLCDPDPAALAAFATAAARRYSGYFQGLPRVRYWQGLNEPNLSLFFNPQFEGGKPVSPALYRKLINAFYFAVKAVNRSNLVLAAGLGPIAVPHLTIGPMRFTRELLCMTGRRDPHPTRGNCEGGVHFDIFDIHPYTTGGPTHEGHADDVELGDLPELEELLSAADKAGRIKGRFRHTPLWITEFSWDSKPPDPGGVPMRILKRWTAEALYRAWSAGVSHFFWFSLRDFPHDPALPFSETLESGLYYRGATIAEDQPKPSMYAFRFPFVAYSERKTGFSFWGRTPSSTGGKVVIQIQKGGGWRTAAVTRADRNGIFKGVVEGSYGRHKHGTVRARYRGEAAVPFSLKPVKDFWQPPFGKPVG
;
A
#
# COMPACT_ATOMS: atom_id res chain seq x y z
N MET A 1 45.41 30.86 -22.10
CA MET A 1 45.74 31.55 -23.34
C MET A 1 44.47 31.75 -24.14
N ILE A 2 44.07 32.99 -24.20
CA ILE A 2 43.73 33.77 -25.39
C ILE A 2 42.36 33.42 -25.99
N ASN A 3 41.41 34.23 -25.88
CA ASN A 3 40.95 35.58 -26.30
C ASN A 3 39.81 35.44 -27.33
N VAL A 4 38.69 36.03 -27.18
CA VAL A 4 38.20 37.43 -27.14
C VAL A 4 37.58 37.89 -28.48
N ARG A 5 36.39 38.52 -28.35
CA ARG A 5 35.78 39.61 -29.15
C ARG A 5 34.94 39.25 -30.39
N THR A 6 33.94 39.99 -30.84
CA THR A 6 33.37 41.30 -30.45
C THR A 6 32.01 41.47 -31.16
N ALA A 7 31.16 42.25 -30.57
CA ALA A 7 29.93 42.88 -31.03
C ALA A 7 30.01 43.61 -32.38
N VAL A 8 28.85 43.92 -32.98
CA VAL A 8 28.57 45.29 -33.50
C VAL A 8 27.06 45.52 -33.65
N PHE A 9 26.65 46.69 -33.27
CA PHE A 9 25.38 47.40 -33.33
C PHE A 9 24.83 47.65 -34.74
N CYS A 10 23.51 47.83 -34.86
CA CYS A 10 22.92 48.90 -35.68
C CYS A 10 21.59 49.41 -35.10
N ARG A 11 21.51 50.72 -34.99
CA ARG A 11 20.40 51.61 -34.58
C ARG A 11 19.50 52.00 -35.75
N GLY A 12 18.27 52.41 -35.43
CA GLY A 12 17.39 53.31 -36.20
C GLY A 12 15.93 52.89 -36.10
N ALA A 13 14.96 53.62 -35.85
CA ALA A 13 14.63 55.00 -35.51
C ALA A 13 13.08 55.06 -35.43
N ILE A 14 12.58 55.61 -34.38
CA ILE A 14 11.44 56.54 -34.19
C ILE A 14 10.16 56.36 -35.07
N GLY A 15 9.03 56.12 -34.40
CA GLY A 15 7.70 56.42 -34.86
C GLY A 15 6.71 56.49 -33.68
N ARG A 16 6.41 57.72 -33.24
CA ARG A 16 5.35 58.00 -32.21
C ARG A 16 3.98 57.87 -32.85
N TRP A 17 3.05 57.17 -32.19
CA TRP A 17 1.62 57.46 -32.26
C TRP A 17 1.00 57.23 -30.87
N LEU A 18 0.21 58.25 -30.45
CA LEU A 18 -0.64 58.33 -29.28
C LEU A 18 -1.93 57.54 -29.54
N GLY A 19 -2.47 56.91 -28.55
CA GLY A 19 -3.87 56.59 -28.58
C GLY A 19 -4.34 55.53 -27.60
N ALA A 20 -5.06 55.99 -26.57
CA ALA A 20 -6.14 55.35 -25.85
C ALA A 20 -5.83 54.18 -24.88
N THR A 21 -5.81 54.52 -23.61
CA THR A 21 -5.92 53.66 -22.44
C THR A 21 -7.28 52.98 -22.37
N LEU A 22 -7.30 51.68 -22.57
CA LEU A 22 -8.40 50.82 -22.13
C LEU A 22 -7.85 49.89 -21.04
N ILE A 23 -8.24 50.16 -19.80
CA ILE A 23 -7.96 49.28 -18.65
C ILE A 23 -8.90 48.08 -18.76
N GLY A 24 -8.48 47.07 -19.48
CA GLY A 24 -9.08 45.74 -19.48
C GLY A 24 -8.35 44.90 -18.46
N GLY A 25 -8.98 44.62 -17.30
CA GLY A 25 -8.45 43.69 -16.30
C GLY A 25 -8.36 42.27 -16.87
N ALA A 26 -7.22 41.92 -17.43
CA ALA A 26 -6.92 40.55 -17.81
C ALA A 26 -6.79 39.69 -16.54
N LEU A 27 -7.81 38.89 -16.23
CA LEU A 27 -7.71 37.74 -15.35
C LEU A 27 -6.72 36.78 -16.04
N LEU A 28 -5.45 36.85 -15.67
CA LEU A 28 -4.46 35.81 -15.98
C LEU A 28 -4.87 34.52 -15.24
N ALA A 29 -5.73 33.72 -15.89
CA ALA A 29 -5.91 32.35 -15.55
C ALA A 29 -4.61 31.62 -15.91
N THR A 30 -3.70 31.47 -14.95
CA THR A 30 -2.54 30.59 -15.13
C THR A 30 -3.03 29.18 -15.34
N THR A 31 -2.95 28.66 -16.56
CA THR A 31 -3.22 27.27 -16.88
C THR A 31 -2.11 26.44 -16.23
N ALA A 32 -2.48 25.61 -15.26
CA ALA A 32 -1.58 24.56 -14.79
C ALA A 32 -1.15 23.69 -15.99
N GLN A 33 0.12 23.41 -16.12
CA GLN A 33 0.62 22.54 -17.19
C GLN A 33 -0.15 21.22 -17.22
N PRO A 34 -0.53 20.73 -18.40
CA PRO A 34 -1.23 19.45 -18.51
C PRO A 34 -0.38 18.34 -17.93
N ALA A 35 -0.98 17.47 -17.15
CA ALA A 35 -0.32 16.26 -16.66
C ALA A 35 0.17 15.46 -17.86
N THR A 36 1.48 15.24 -17.94
CA THR A 36 2.11 14.48 -19.03
C THR A 36 1.58 13.05 -19.06
N ALA A 37 1.34 12.53 -20.27
CA ALA A 37 0.98 11.14 -20.48
C ALA A 37 2.05 10.24 -19.83
N GLY A 38 1.65 9.41 -18.83
CA GLY A 38 2.55 8.42 -18.26
C GLY A 38 2.82 8.49 -16.77
N THR A 39 2.02 9.19 -15.95
CA THR A 39 2.15 9.06 -14.49
C THR A 39 1.77 7.64 -14.04
N ARG A 40 2.50 7.12 -13.05
CA ARG A 40 2.18 5.82 -12.42
C ARG A 40 0.78 5.87 -11.80
N PRO A 41 -0.06 4.83 -11.97
CA PRO A 41 -1.33 4.74 -11.28
C PRO A 41 -1.10 4.58 -9.76
N LEU A 42 -2.09 5.01 -8.97
CA LEU A 42 -2.25 4.59 -7.57
C LEU A 42 -3.61 3.91 -7.46
N VAL A 43 -3.58 2.59 -7.48
CA VAL A 43 -4.79 1.77 -7.31
C VAL A 43 -5.02 1.54 -5.82
N THR A 44 -6.27 1.63 -5.37
CA THR A 44 -6.58 1.42 -3.95
C THR A 44 -7.37 0.14 -3.74
N GLY A 45 -7.09 -0.51 -2.62
CA GLY A 45 -7.78 -1.70 -2.12
C GLY A 45 -8.11 -1.57 -0.63
N VAL A 46 -8.79 -2.57 -0.10
CA VAL A 46 -9.07 -2.71 1.33
C VAL A 46 -8.74 -4.14 1.75
N SER A 47 -8.07 -4.28 2.89
CA SER A 47 -7.80 -5.53 3.59
C SER A 47 -8.70 -5.62 4.83
N GLY A 48 -8.85 -6.80 5.44
CA GLY A 48 -9.70 -6.96 6.63
C GLY A 48 -11.18 -6.68 6.33
N VAL A 49 -11.71 -7.26 5.25
CA VAL A 49 -13.07 -7.04 4.76
C VAL A 49 -13.89 -8.31 4.84
N SER A 50 -15.09 -8.22 5.40
CA SER A 50 -16.13 -9.23 5.20
C SER A 50 -16.65 -9.13 3.76
N THR A 51 -16.90 -10.27 3.12
CA THR A 51 -17.34 -10.33 1.72
C THR A 51 -18.86 -10.40 1.55
N ASP A 52 -19.60 -9.96 2.56
CA ASP A 52 -21.04 -9.73 2.42
C ASP A 52 -21.33 -8.56 1.45
N PRO A 53 -22.51 -8.53 0.83
CA PRO A 53 -22.82 -7.54 -0.21
C PRO A 53 -22.71 -6.09 0.27
N VAL A 54 -23.06 -5.79 1.53
CA VAL A 54 -23.02 -4.42 2.08
C VAL A 54 -21.58 -3.97 2.28
N SER A 55 -20.72 -4.83 2.82
CA SER A 55 -19.28 -4.55 2.96
C SER A 55 -18.61 -4.31 1.61
N LEU A 56 -18.89 -5.13 0.60
CA LEU A 56 -18.32 -4.99 -0.73
C LEU A 56 -18.79 -3.70 -1.43
N GLU A 57 -20.05 -3.30 -1.26
CA GLU A 57 -20.53 -2.02 -1.76
C GLU A 57 -19.84 -0.84 -1.07
N ARG A 58 -19.53 -0.93 0.22
CA ARG A 58 -18.76 0.10 0.94
C ARG A 58 -17.31 0.20 0.47
N VAL A 59 -16.69 -0.92 0.14
CA VAL A 59 -15.36 -0.91 -0.51
C VAL A 59 -15.40 -0.09 -1.81
N ARG A 60 -16.40 -0.32 -2.66
CA ARG A 60 -16.61 0.47 -3.88
C ARG A 60 -16.89 1.94 -3.60
N SER A 61 -17.75 2.20 -2.62
CA SER A 61 -18.09 3.57 -2.18
C SER A 61 -16.87 4.32 -1.64
N ALA A 62 -15.91 3.62 -1.02
CA ALA A 62 -14.62 4.18 -0.63
C ALA A 62 -13.67 4.42 -1.83
N GLY A 63 -14.06 4.09 -3.06
CA GLY A 63 -13.24 4.25 -4.27
C GLY A 63 -12.14 3.21 -4.42
N ALA A 64 -12.21 2.10 -3.66
CA ALA A 64 -11.30 0.98 -3.81
C ALA A 64 -11.75 0.04 -4.94
N GLN A 65 -10.79 -0.62 -5.56
CA GLN A 65 -10.99 -1.52 -6.71
C GLN A 65 -10.61 -2.97 -6.38
N LEU A 66 -9.81 -3.17 -5.33
CA LEU A 66 -9.31 -4.47 -4.92
C LEU A 66 -9.73 -4.80 -3.49
N VAL A 67 -9.85 -6.10 -3.23
CA VAL A 67 -10.02 -6.65 -1.88
C VAL A 67 -8.92 -7.68 -1.64
N HIS A 68 -8.20 -7.54 -0.54
CA HIS A 68 -7.23 -8.53 -0.10
C HIS A 68 -7.97 -9.58 0.76
N ILE A 69 -7.93 -10.82 0.31
CA ILE A 69 -8.64 -11.95 0.89
C ILE A 69 -7.63 -13.00 1.33
N TRP A 70 -7.76 -13.47 2.55
CA TRP A 70 -6.97 -14.55 3.09
C TRP A 70 -7.73 -15.87 3.07
N ILE A 71 -7.13 -16.93 2.50
CA ILE A 71 -7.63 -18.31 2.60
C ILE A 71 -6.65 -19.16 3.41
N SER A 72 -7.20 -19.95 4.31
CA SER A 72 -6.41 -20.83 5.18
C SER A 72 -6.16 -22.19 4.52
N MET A 73 -4.90 -22.50 4.23
CA MET A 73 -4.53 -23.81 3.74
C MET A 73 -4.93 -24.91 4.73
N SER A 74 -4.73 -24.70 6.05
CA SER A 74 -5.07 -25.66 7.08
C SER A 74 -6.58 -25.90 7.25
N SER A 75 -7.42 -24.93 6.88
CA SER A 75 -8.87 -25.07 6.95
C SER A 75 -9.47 -25.73 5.69
N ILE A 76 -8.77 -25.57 4.57
CA ILE A 76 -9.19 -26.11 3.25
C ILE A 76 -8.66 -27.53 3.05
N SER A 77 -7.39 -27.77 3.41
CA SER A 77 -6.74 -29.08 3.28
C SER A 77 -7.19 -30.06 4.36
N PRO A 78 -7.06 -31.39 4.14
CA PRO A 78 -7.34 -32.40 5.16
C PRO A 78 -6.42 -32.22 6.38
N ARG A 79 -6.93 -32.59 7.56
CA ARG A 79 -6.17 -32.51 8.83
C ARG A 79 -4.95 -33.43 8.90
N SER A 80 -4.97 -34.51 8.14
CA SER A 80 -3.87 -35.46 7.94
C SER A 80 -3.82 -35.86 6.48
N GLN A 81 -2.68 -36.34 5.99
CA GLN A 81 -2.55 -36.76 4.58
C GLN A 81 -3.33 -38.07 4.35
N PRO A 82 -4.37 -38.09 3.51
CA PRO A 82 -5.05 -39.34 3.13
C PRO A 82 -4.19 -40.18 2.19
N GLY A 83 -4.37 -41.51 2.20
CA GLY A 83 -3.54 -42.40 1.37
C GLY A 83 -3.72 -42.29 -0.13
N GLN A 84 -4.81 -41.68 -0.61
CA GLN A 84 -5.13 -41.51 -2.03
C GLN A 84 -5.38 -40.01 -2.38
N TRP A 85 -4.86 -39.09 -1.58
CA TRP A 85 -5.03 -37.67 -1.81
C TRP A 85 -4.23 -37.16 -3.00
N GLN A 86 -4.87 -36.33 -3.84
CA GLN A 86 -4.25 -35.66 -4.98
C GLN A 86 -4.11 -34.14 -4.66
N PRO A 87 -3.00 -33.72 -4.04
CA PRO A 87 -2.87 -32.36 -3.48
C PRO A 87 -2.86 -31.22 -4.52
N GLU A 88 -2.67 -31.54 -5.79
CA GLU A 88 -2.72 -30.56 -6.89
C GLU A 88 -4.07 -30.52 -7.60
N ASP A 89 -4.98 -31.46 -7.32
CA ASP A 89 -6.31 -31.50 -7.92
C ASP A 89 -7.33 -30.72 -7.09
N PRO A 90 -7.86 -29.59 -7.58
CA PRO A 90 -8.90 -28.85 -6.87
C PRO A 90 -10.23 -29.60 -6.71
N ALA A 91 -10.44 -30.70 -7.46
CA ALA A 91 -11.62 -31.55 -7.38
C ALA A 91 -11.49 -32.66 -6.33
N ASP A 92 -10.31 -32.86 -5.75
CA ASP A 92 -10.12 -33.88 -4.72
C ASP A 92 -11.11 -33.67 -3.56
N PRO A 93 -11.89 -34.70 -3.17
CA PRO A 93 -12.96 -34.56 -2.19
C PRO A 93 -12.48 -34.28 -0.76
N HIS A 94 -11.17 -34.37 -0.49
CA HIS A 94 -10.63 -34.07 0.82
C HIS A 94 -10.41 -32.53 1.01
N TYR A 95 -10.56 -31.72 -0.04
CA TYR A 95 -10.55 -30.28 0.08
C TYR A 95 -11.92 -29.70 0.44
N ASN A 96 -11.94 -28.75 1.36
CA ASN A 96 -13.13 -27.96 1.69
C ASN A 96 -12.99 -26.52 1.20
N TRP A 97 -13.40 -26.28 -0.03
CA TRP A 97 -13.30 -24.96 -0.67
C TRP A 97 -14.47 -24.01 -0.39
N ALA A 98 -15.54 -24.45 0.28
CA ALA A 98 -16.81 -23.72 0.36
C ALA A 98 -16.67 -22.26 0.78
N SER A 99 -15.88 -21.98 1.83
CA SER A 99 -15.66 -20.62 2.29
C SER A 99 -14.83 -19.81 1.29
N ALA A 100 -13.78 -20.39 0.71
CA ALA A 100 -12.92 -19.72 -0.27
C ALA A 100 -13.70 -19.39 -1.55
N ASP A 101 -14.52 -20.31 -2.04
CA ASP A 101 -15.39 -20.07 -3.20
C ASP A 101 -16.37 -18.93 -2.97
N SER A 102 -16.99 -18.90 -1.80
CA SER A 102 -17.94 -17.85 -1.42
C SER A 102 -17.28 -16.47 -1.45
N VAL A 103 -16.13 -16.31 -0.79
CA VAL A 103 -15.47 -15.00 -0.68
C VAL A 103 -14.91 -14.51 -2.03
N VAL A 104 -14.35 -15.41 -2.84
CA VAL A 104 -13.83 -15.06 -4.18
C VAL A 104 -14.98 -14.69 -5.13
N THR A 105 -16.05 -15.51 -5.14
CA THR A 105 -17.21 -15.28 -6.02
C THR A 105 -17.92 -13.98 -5.68
N SER A 106 -18.23 -13.75 -4.40
CA SER A 106 -18.90 -12.51 -3.95
C SER A 106 -18.08 -11.26 -4.31
N THR A 107 -16.76 -11.32 -4.14
CA THR A 107 -15.86 -10.20 -4.48
C THR A 107 -15.92 -9.86 -5.97
N VAL A 108 -15.82 -10.88 -6.84
CA VAL A 108 -15.87 -10.66 -8.29
C VAL A 108 -17.25 -10.23 -8.77
N GLN A 109 -18.32 -10.81 -8.21
CA GLN A 109 -19.70 -10.40 -8.50
C GLN A 109 -19.97 -8.93 -8.10
N ALA A 110 -19.35 -8.45 -7.04
CA ALA A 110 -19.39 -7.04 -6.68
C ALA A 110 -18.57 -6.12 -7.60
N GLY A 111 -17.92 -6.65 -8.65
CA GLY A 111 -17.07 -5.89 -9.58
C GLY A 111 -15.71 -5.48 -8.98
N LEU A 112 -15.27 -6.16 -7.92
CA LEU A 112 -13.99 -5.96 -7.27
C LEU A 112 -12.98 -7.03 -7.69
N THR A 113 -11.71 -6.68 -7.63
CA THR A 113 -10.62 -7.62 -7.98
C THR A 113 -10.05 -8.25 -6.69
N PRO A 114 -10.08 -9.58 -6.56
CA PRO A 114 -9.48 -10.25 -5.42
C PRO A 114 -7.94 -10.30 -5.53
N VAL A 115 -7.25 -10.03 -4.43
CA VAL A 115 -5.86 -10.41 -4.17
C VAL A 115 -5.94 -11.54 -3.15
N LEU A 116 -5.54 -12.74 -3.55
CA LEU A 116 -5.73 -13.94 -2.72
C LEU A 116 -4.43 -14.29 -2.01
N GLY A 117 -4.43 -14.10 -0.69
CA GLY A 117 -3.34 -14.53 0.19
C GLY A 117 -3.59 -15.93 0.75
N ILE A 118 -2.54 -16.74 0.83
CA ILE A 118 -2.57 -18.08 1.44
C ILE A 118 -1.85 -18.00 2.79
N TYR A 119 -2.52 -18.48 3.85
CA TYR A 119 -1.96 -18.56 5.18
C TYR A 119 -2.32 -19.90 5.85
N GLY A 120 -1.78 -20.15 7.04
CA GLY A 120 -2.16 -21.26 7.88
C GLY A 120 -1.84 -22.61 7.24
N VAL A 121 -0.60 -23.06 7.34
CA VAL A 121 -0.17 -24.37 6.83
C VAL A 121 -0.54 -25.46 7.82
N PRO A 122 -1.10 -26.62 7.39
CA PRO A 122 -1.40 -27.74 8.27
C PRO A 122 -0.16 -28.26 9.01
N THR A 123 -0.35 -28.82 10.21
CA THR A 123 0.76 -29.33 11.05
C THR A 123 1.58 -30.42 10.34
N TRP A 124 0.95 -31.29 9.55
CA TRP A 124 1.63 -32.33 8.78
C TRP A 124 2.53 -31.77 7.67
N ALA A 125 2.34 -30.51 7.27
CA ALA A 125 3.14 -29.82 6.27
C ALA A 125 4.13 -28.82 6.92
N GLN A 126 4.45 -28.99 8.20
CA GLN A 126 5.44 -28.19 8.91
C GLN A 126 6.54 -29.12 9.43
N ARG A 127 7.80 -28.68 9.34
CA ARG A 127 8.97 -29.48 9.72
C ARG A 127 9.37 -29.34 11.19
N CYS A 128 8.76 -28.38 11.88
CA CYS A 128 8.93 -28.18 13.31
C CYS A 128 7.64 -27.66 13.94
N GLN A 129 7.61 -27.55 15.26
CA GLN A 129 6.52 -26.89 15.98
C GLN A 129 7.03 -25.58 16.57
N ALA A 130 6.34 -24.48 16.24
CA ALA A 130 6.64 -23.21 16.87
C ALA A 130 6.30 -23.27 18.36
N PRO A 131 7.10 -22.66 19.24
CA PRO A 131 6.77 -22.58 20.67
C PRO A 131 5.41 -21.91 20.85
N GLU A 132 4.50 -22.51 21.61
CA GLU A 132 3.21 -21.92 21.91
C GLU A 132 3.29 -20.74 22.87
N VAL A 133 4.34 -20.69 23.69
CA VAL A 133 4.57 -19.62 24.66
C VAL A 133 5.81 -18.83 24.29
N VAL A 134 5.66 -17.54 24.10
CA VAL A 134 6.76 -16.61 23.83
C VAL A 134 6.62 -15.43 24.77
N ARG A 135 7.65 -15.19 25.62
CA ARG A 135 7.66 -14.14 26.64
C ARG A 135 6.43 -14.16 27.57
N GLY A 136 5.90 -15.37 27.86
CA GLY A 136 4.73 -15.55 28.73
C GLY A 136 3.37 -15.47 28.03
N GLU A 137 3.33 -15.14 26.76
CA GLU A 137 2.10 -15.11 25.96
C GLU A 137 1.91 -16.41 25.17
N VAL A 138 0.66 -16.91 25.12
CA VAL A 138 0.30 -18.11 24.36
C VAL A 138 -0.06 -17.72 22.94
N LEU A 139 0.81 -18.04 21.99
CA LEU A 139 0.67 -17.73 20.56
C LEU A 139 0.42 -19.03 19.77
N LYS A 140 -0.86 -19.35 19.55
CA LYS A 140 -1.25 -20.55 18.80
C LYS A 140 -1.23 -20.32 17.29
N GLY A 141 -1.05 -21.39 16.51
CA GLY A 141 -1.18 -21.37 15.05
C GLY A 141 -0.01 -20.75 14.29
N ARG A 142 1.12 -20.53 14.96
CA ARG A 142 2.34 -20.02 14.35
C ARG A 142 2.96 -21.06 13.41
N LEU A 143 3.40 -20.64 12.23
CA LEU A 143 4.08 -21.54 11.30
C LEU A 143 5.51 -21.81 11.72
N CYS A 144 5.98 -23.04 11.48
CA CYS A 144 7.34 -23.45 11.72
C CYS A 144 7.90 -24.26 10.56
N ASP A 145 8.79 -23.64 9.79
CA ASP A 145 9.45 -24.21 8.60
C ASP A 145 8.45 -25.00 7.71
N PRO A 146 7.45 -24.33 7.10
CA PRO A 146 6.50 -25.00 6.23
C PRO A 146 7.18 -25.72 5.06
N ASP A 147 6.64 -26.89 4.67
CA ASP A 147 7.17 -27.62 3.53
C ASP A 147 6.85 -26.89 2.20
N PRO A 148 7.88 -26.47 1.44
CA PRO A 148 7.67 -25.82 0.15
C PRO A 148 6.90 -26.67 -0.86
N ALA A 149 7.05 -28.01 -0.82
CA ALA A 149 6.34 -28.90 -1.74
C ALA A 149 4.84 -28.96 -1.41
N ALA A 150 4.49 -29.03 -0.14
CA ALA A 150 3.09 -29.02 0.28
C ALA A 150 2.41 -27.66 -0.05
N LEU A 151 3.10 -26.55 0.19
CA LEU A 151 2.59 -25.22 -0.18
C LEU A 151 2.42 -25.09 -1.70
N ALA A 152 3.38 -25.57 -2.50
CA ALA A 152 3.31 -25.55 -3.96
C ALA A 152 2.13 -26.39 -4.49
N ALA A 153 1.92 -27.58 -3.96
CA ALA A 153 0.81 -28.45 -4.35
C ALA A 153 -0.55 -27.79 -4.06
N PHE A 154 -0.73 -27.22 -2.87
CA PHE A 154 -1.92 -26.45 -2.53
C PHE A 154 -2.09 -25.21 -3.41
N ALA A 155 -1.03 -24.47 -3.68
CA ALA A 155 -1.07 -23.30 -4.56
C ALA A 155 -1.45 -23.69 -6.00
N THR A 156 -1.00 -24.85 -6.49
CA THR A 156 -1.41 -25.41 -7.79
C THR A 156 -2.91 -25.70 -7.79
N ALA A 157 -3.43 -26.39 -6.77
CA ALA A 157 -4.87 -26.68 -6.65
C ALA A 157 -5.69 -25.38 -6.61
N ALA A 158 -5.30 -24.42 -5.77
CA ALA A 158 -5.98 -23.13 -5.68
C ALA A 158 -5.95 -22.35 -6.99
N ALA A 159 -4.81 -22.29 -7.66
CA ALA A 159 -4.67 -21.60 -8.94
C ALA A 159 -5.46 -22.27 -10.07
N ARG A 160 -5.55 -23.59 -10.08
CA ARG A 160 -6.42 -24.36 -11.02
C ARG A 160 -7.89 -24.07 -10.73
N ARG A 161 -8.29 -24.06 -9.43
CA ARG A 161 -9.65 -23.77 -9.01
C ARG A 161 -10.12 -22.40 -9.46
N TYR A 162 -9.32 -21.37 -9.21
CA TYR A 162 -9.65 -19.98 -9.57
C TYR A 162 -8.98 -19.55 -10.89
N SER A 163 -8.88 -20.47 -11.84
CA SER A 163 -8.35 -20.19 -13.18
C SER A 163 -9.33 -19.46 -14.09
N GLY A 164 -10.63 -19.43 -13.74
CA GLY A 164 -11.73 -18.97 -14.57
C GLY A 164 -12.31 -20.04 -15.50
N TYR A 165 -11.77 -21.28 -15.46
CA TYR A 165 -12.22 -22.41 -16.26
C TYR A 165 -12.74 -23.58 -15.44
N PHE A 166 -12.53 -23.57 -14.13
CA PHE A 166 -12.94 -24.65 -13.25
C PHE A 166 -14.35 -24.39 -12.68
N GLN A 167 -15.32 -25.24 -13.01
CA GLN A 167 -16.70 -25.26 -12.48
C GLN A 167 -17.39 -23.86 -12.44
N GLY A 168 -17.10 -22.98 -13.40
CA GLY A 168 -17.68 -21.64 -13.46
C GLY A 168 -17.17 -20.64 -12.39
N LEU A 169 -16.18 -21.03 -11.61
CA LEU A 169 -15.57 -20.14 -10.62
C LEU A 169 -14.76 -19.01 -11.30
N PRO A 170 -14.75 -17.82 -10.68
CA PRO A 170 -14.08 -16.68 -11.27
C PRO A 170 -12.55 -16.83 -11.24
N ARG A 171 -11.88 -16.08 -12.13
CA ARG A 171 -10.44 -16.05 -12.17
C ARG A 171 -9.85 -15.14 -11.10
N VAL A 172 -8.85 -15.63 -10.37
CA VAL A 172 -7.94 -14.85 -9.54
C VAL A 172 -6.61 -14.65 -10.27
N ARG A 173 -6.14 -13.41 -10.31
CA ARG A 173 -4.86 -13.04 -10.96
C ARG A 173 -3.73 -12.78 -9.98
N TYR A 174 -4.02 -12.26 -8.80
CA TYR A 174 -3.04 -11.83 -7.81
C TYR A 174 -2.99 -12.82 -6.65
N TRP A 175 -1.78 -13.30 -6.33
CA TRP A 175 -1.55 -14.39 -5.40
C TRP A 175 -0.45 -13.99 -4.41
N GLN A 176 -0.70 -14.07 -3.13
CA GLN A 176 0.28 -13.80 -2.08
C GLN A 176 0.56 -15.07 -1.28
N GLY A 177 1.84 -15.39 -1.11
CA GLY A 177 2.30 -16.55 -0.35
C GLY A 177 2.77 -16.15 1.05
N LEU A 178 1.97 -16.47 2.06
CA LEU A 178 2.19 -16.22 3.48
C LEU A 178 2.16 -14.72 3.87
N ASN A 179 1.92 -14.47 5.16
CA ASN A 179 1.86 -13.15 5.77
C ASN A 179 3.06 -12.93 6.68
N GLU A 180 3.68 -11.78 6.60
CA GLU A 180 4.70 -11.23 7.51
C GLU A 180 5.76 -12.26 7.96
N PRO A 181 6.50 -12.91 7.02
CA PRO A 181 7.44 -13.95 7.34
C PRO A 181 8.67 -13.46 8.15
N ASN A 182 8.80 -12.16 8.35
CA ASN A 182 9.79 -11.55 9.22
C ASN A 182 9.38 -11.49 10.70
N LEU A 183 8.13 -11.83 11.01
CA LEU A 183 7.60 -11.82 12.37
C LEU A 183 7.45 -13.24 12.91
N SER A 184 7.97 -13.49 14.11
CA SER A 184 7.82 -14.78 14.78
C SER A 184 6.37 -15.13 15.12
N LEU A 185 5.47 -14.15 15.10
CA LEU A 185 4.03 -14.35 15.23
C LEU A 185 3.47 -15.21 14.08
N PHE A 186 4.03 -15.07 12.88
CA PHE A 186 3.53 -15.75 11.68
C PHE A 186 4.46 -16.84 11.17
N PHE A 187 5.78 -16.69 11.33
CA PHE A 187 6.76 -17.56 10.69
C PHE A 187 7.97 -17.87 11.61
N ASN A 188 8.38 -19.12 11.68
CA ASN A 188 9.49 -19.60 12.52
C ASN A 188 10.29 -20.69 11.80
N PRO A 189 11.56 -20.94 12.20
CA PRO A 189 12.34 -20.09 13.10
C PRO A 189 12.76 -18.77 12.45
N GLN A 190 12.87 -17.70 13.23
CA GLN A 190 13.46 -16.44 12.76
C GLN A 190 14.99 -16.50 12.77
N PHE A 191 15.55 -17.11 13.83
CA PHE A 191 16.98 -17.21 14.05
C PHE A 191 17.37 -18.64 14.44
N GLU A 192 18.58 -19.06 14.04
CA GLU A 192 19.26 -20.26 14.51
C GLU A 192 20.72 -19.90 14.89
N GLY A 193 21.16 -20.23 16.11
CA GLY A 193 22.48 -19.85 16.61
C GLY A 193 22.74 -18.32 16.53
N GLY A 194 21.70 -17.50 16.70
CA GLY A 194 21.79 -16.03 16.62
C GLY A 194 21.86 -15.47 15.19
N LYS A 195 21.85 -16.32 14.17
CA LYS A 195 21.85 -15.91 12.75
C LYS A 195 20.42 -15.96 12.19
N PRO A 196 20.01 -14.96 11.37
CA PRO A 196 18.71 -15.00 10.73
C PRO A 196 18.62 -16.15 9.72
N VAL A 197 17.53 -16.90 9.76
CA VAL A 197 17.27 -18.04 8.85
C VAL A 197 15.96 -17.90 8.10
N SER A 198 14.98 -17.17 8.65
CA SER A 198 13.66 -17.01 8.02
C SER A 198 13.72 -16.43 6.60
N PRO A 199 14.62 -15.50 6.22
CA PRO A 199 14.70 -15.02 4.84
C PRO A 199 15.05 -16.12 3.84
N ALA A 200 15.96 -17.02 4.21
CA ALA A 200 16.37 -18.15 3.37
C ALA A 200 15.28 -19.23 3.28
N LEU A 201 14.59 -19.51 4.39
CA LEU A 201 13.46 -20.44 4.42
C LEU A 201 12.30 -19.89 3.59
N TYR A 202 11.96 -18.62 3.75
CA TYR A 202 10.93 -17.97 2.98
C TYR A 202 11.26 -17.91 1.47
N ARG A 203 12.54 -17.73 1.09
CA ARG A 203 12.96 -17.78 -0.32
C ARG A 203 12.62 -19.10 -0.97
N LYS A 204 12.83 -20.22 -0.28
CA LYS A 204 12.46 -21.55 -0.79
C LYS A 204 10.94 -21.67 -0.99
N LEU A 205 10.17 -21.18 -0.04
CA LEU A 205 8.70 -21.20 -0.07
C LEU A 205 8.15 -20.34 -1.20
N ILE A 206 8.58 -19.09 -1.31
CA ILE A 206 8.04 -18.17 -2.33
C ILE A 206 8.46 -18.61 -3.75
N ASN A 207 9.65 -19.19 -3.92
CA ASN A 207 10.05 -19.76 -5.20
C ASN A 207 9.16 -20.95 -5.60
N ALA A 208 8.90 -21.89 -4.67
CA ALA A 208 8.01 -23.02 -4.91
C ALA A 208 6.58 -22.57 -5.22
N PHE A 209 6.07 -21.62 -4.45
CA PHE A 209 4.77 -20.99 -4.67
C PHE A 209 4.68 -20.30 -6.04
N TYR A 210 5.69 -19.52 -6.40
CA TYR A 210 5.76 -18.83 -7.69
C TYR A 210 5.66 -19.82 -8.86
N PHE A 211 6.48 -20.85 -8.86
CA PHE A 211 6.49 -21.82 -9.95
C PHE A 211 5.15 -22.58 -10.04
N ALA A 212 4.54 -22.94 -8.92
CA ALA A 212 3.24 -23.59 -8.86
C ALA A 212 2.14 -22.70 -9.50
N VAL A 213 2.03 -21.45 -9.06
CA VAL A 213 1.03 -20.49 -9.56
C VAL A 213 1.24 -20.14 -11.03
N LYS A 214 2.52 -19.99 -11.46
CA LYS A 214 2.87 -19.67 -12.85
C LYS A 214 2.71 -20.87 -13.81
N ALA A 215 2.89 -22.09 -13.33
CA ALA A 215 2.66 -23.29 -14.13
C ALA A 215 1.18 -23.42 -14.57
N VAL A 216 0.25 -23.01 -13.71
CA VAL A 216 -1.17 -22.98 -14.05
C VAL A 216 -1.49 -21.87 -15.07
N ASN A 217 -1.00 -20.67 -14.83
CA ASN A 217 -1.17 -19.57 -15.78
C ASN A 217 -0.04 -18.53 -15.64
N ARG A 218 0.76 -18.37 -16.69
CA ARG A 218 1.90 -17.44 -16.73
C ARG A 218 1.52 -15.98 -16.51
N SER A 219 0.25 -15.61 -16.71
CA SER A 219 -0.25 -14.24 -16.48
C SER A 219 -0.70 -13.99 -15.04
N ASN A 220 -0.71 -14.99 -14.16
CA ASN A 220 -0.86 -14.80 -12.73
C ASN A 220 0.33 -13.99 -12.20
N LEU A 221 0.09 -13.18 -11.18
CA LEU A 221 1.08 -12.33 -10.54
C LEU A 221 1.22 -12.73 -9.07
N VAL A 222 2.47 -12.96 -8.67
CA VAL A 222 2.82 -13.41 -7.32
C VAL A 222 3.38 -12.23 -6.53
N LEU A 223 2.75 -11.96 -5.38
CA LEU A 223 3.20 -11.02 -4.37
C LEU A 223 4.09 -11.75 -3.38
N ALA A 224 5.24 -11.16 -3.07
CA ALA A 224 6.16 -11.67 -2.06
C ALA A 224 6.25 -10.72 -0.88
N ALA A 225 6.49 -11.32 0.27
CA ALA A 225 6.84 -10.74 1.54
C ALA A 225 5.64 -10.28 2.37
N GLY A 226 4.95 -9.17 2.06
CA GLY A 226 3.99 -8.59 2.99
C GLY A 226 4.62 -8.43 4.37
N LEU A 227 5.81 -7.79 4.43
CA LEU A 227 6.59 -7.74 5.66
C LEU A 227 5.98 -6.78 6.68
N GLY A 228 5.95 -7.20 7.96
CA GLY A 228 5.63 -6.32 9.07
C GLY A 228 6.71 -5.24 9.28
N PRO A 229 6.37 -4.08 9.88
CA PRO A 229 7.16 -2.87 9.77
C PRO A 229 8.41 -2.82 10.65
N ILE A 230 8.46 -3.56 11.76
CA ILE A 230 9.45 -3.35 12.82
C ILE A 230 10.28 -4.58 13.18
N ALA A 231 11.48 -4.31 13.73
CA ALA A 231 12.33 -5.29 14.38
C ALA A 231 12.05 -5.35 15.89
N VAL A 232 11.96 -6.57 16.43
CA VAL A 232 12.02 -6.81 17.87
C VAL A 232 13.23 -7.71 18.12
N PRO A 233 14.25 -7.27 18.89
CA PRO A 233 15.47 -8.02 19.09
C PRO A 233 15.21 -9.48 19.51
N HIS A 234 15.89 -10.41 18.85
CA HIS A 234 15.81 -11.88 19.05
C HIS A 234 14.44 -12.51 18.76
N LEU A 235 13.43 -11.74 18.34
CA LEU A 235 12.08 -12.23 18.11
C LEU A 235 11.64 -12.06 16.65
N THR A 236 11.96 -10.92 16.04
CA THR A 236 11.61 -10.61 14.64
C THR A 236 12.82 -10.07 13.90
N ILE A 237 12.81 -10.17 12.58
CA ILE A 237 13.82 -9.55 11.72
C ILE A 237 13.26 -8.29 11.12
N GLY A 238 13.96 -7.16 11.28
CA GLY A 238 13.56 -5.91 10.66
C GLY A 238 13.40 -6.04 9.14
N PRO A 239 12.35 -5.44 8.56
CA PRO A 239 12.00 -5.68 7.16
C PRO A 239 13.09 -5.28 6.16
N MET A 240 13.87 -4.23 6.40
CA MET A 240 15.02 -3.88 5.55
C MET A 240 16.11 -4.95 5.59
N ARG A 241 16.44 -5.49 6.76
CA ARG A 241 17.36 -6.60 6.89
C ARG A 241 16.83 -7.87 6.24
N PHE A 242 15.56 -8.21 6.51
CA PHE A 242 14.92 -9.37 5.90
C PHE A 242 14.96 -9.28 4.37
N THR A 243 14.65 -8.11 3.80
CA THR A 243 14.67 -7.87 2.36
C THR A 243 16.07 -8.00 1.79
N ARG A 244 17.10 -7.42 2.43
CA ARG A 244 18.49 -7.62 1.98
C ARG A 244 18.87 -9.09 1.95
N GLU A 245 18.59 -9.85 3.00
CA GLU A 245 18.93 -11.27 3.08
C GLU A 245 18.09 -12.13 2.12
N LEU A 246 16.80 -11.82 1.94
CA LEU A 246 15.95 -12.46 0.95
C LEU A 246 16.50 -12.28 -0.47
N LEU A 247 16.92 -11.08 -0.81
CA LEU A 247 17.41 -10.70 -2.14
C LEU A 247 18.92 -10.92 -2.32
N CYS A 248 19.62 -11.38 -1.29
CA CYS A 248 21.07 -11.53 -1.31
C CYS A 248 21.80 -10.24 -1.66
N MET A 249 21.37 -9.21 -1.00
CA MET A 249 21.95 -7.86 -1.07
C MET A 249 22.61 -7.52 0.25
N THR A 250 23.52 -6.57 0.23
CA THR A 250 24.16 -5.97 1.40
C THR A 250 24.30 -4.46 1.16
N GLY A 251 24.71 -3.73 2.20
CA GLY A 251 24.78 -2.27 2.15
C GLY A 251 23.43 -1.63 2.45
N ARG A 252 23.42 -0.65 3.36
CA ARG A 252 22.21 0.07 3.72
C ARG A 252 22.01 1.29 2.81
N ARG A 253 23.05 2.12 2.65
CA ARG A 253 23.02 3.35 1.83
C ARG A 253 23.50 3.16 0.39
N ASP A 254 24.14 2.03 0.12
CA ASP A 254 24.63 1.62 -1.20
C ASP A 254 24.34 0.13 -1.37
N PRO A 255 23.10 -0.25 -1.67
CA PRO A 255 22.71 -1.63 -1.80
C PRO A 255 23.42 -2.31 -2.99
N HIS A 256 24.13 -3.40 -2.71
CA HIS A 256 24.84 -4.18 -3.72
C HIS A 256 24.78 -5.67 -3.41
N PRO A 257 24.99 -6.55 -4.41
CA PRO A 257 24.96 -7.99 -4.21
C PRO A 257 25.99 -8.50 -3.19
N THR A 258 25.61 -9.46 -2.34
CA THR A 258 26.55 -10.16 -1.49
C THR A 258 27.54 -11.00 -2.33
N ARG A 259 28.75 -11.22 -1.80
CA ARG A 259 29.77 -12.07 -2.44
C ARG A 259 29.52 -13.58 -2.26
N GLY A 260 28.46 -13.99 -1.61
CA GLY A 260 28.10 -15.37 -1.38
C GLY A 260 27.20 -15.98 -2.45
N ASN A 261 27.11 -17.31 -2.44
CA ASN A 261 26.25 -18.04 -3.36
C ASN A 261 24.78 -17.91 -2.92
N CYS A 262 24.04 -17.08 -3.64
CA CYS A 262 22.59 -17.00 -3.54
C CYS A 262 22.00 -17.75 -4.74
N GLU A 263 21.96 -19.06 -4.62
CA GLU A 263 21.55 -19.95 -5.70
C GLU A 263 20.18 -19.56 -6.27
N GLY A 264 20.15 -19.26 -7.57
CA GLY A 264 18.93 -19.12 -8.35
C GLY A 264 18.16 -17.79 -8.24
N GLY A 265 18.48 -16.92 -7.29
CA GLY A 265 17.71 -15.71 -7.03
C GLY A 265 16.35 -15.97 -6.36
N VAL A 266 15.52 -14.96 -6.28
CA VAL A 266 14.17 -15.09 -5.73
C VAL A 266 13.12 -14.77 -6.81
N HIS A 267 12.06 -15.57 -6.85
CA HIS A 267 11.02 -15.50 -7.87
C HIS A 267 9.73 -14.91 -7.29
N PHE A 268 9.37 -13.72 -7.76
CA PHE A 268 8.08 -13.06 -7.53
C PHE A 268 7.88 -11.94 -8.55
N ASP A 269 6.65 -11.45 -8.70
CA ASP A 269 6.32 -10.37 -9.64
C ASP A 269 6.16 -9.02 -8.95
N ILE A 270 5.78 -8.99 -7.67
CA ILE A 270 5.43 -7.79 -6.91
C ILE A 270 6.03 -7.93 -5.51
N PHE A 271 6.66 -6.88 -5.01
CA PHE A 271 7.10 -6.82 -3.61
C PHE A 271 6.04 -6.14 -2.76
N ASP A 272 5.79 -6.68 -1.59
CA ASP A 272 4.74 -6.23 -0.68
C ASP A 272 5.30 -5.92 0.70
N ILE A 273 4.77 -4.85 1.32
CA ILE A 273 5.16 -4.33 2.63
C ILE A 273 3.96 -3.79 3.39
N HIS A 274 3.97 -3.92 4.72
CA HIS A 274 3.00 -3.33 5.64
C HIS A 274 3.68 -2.23 6.47
N PRO A 275 3.84 -1.00 5.94
CA PRO A 275 4.66 0.03 6.57
C PRO A 275 3.88 0.81 7.63
N TYR A 276 3.22 0.10 8.57
CA TYR A 276 2.57 0.74 9.70
C TYR A 276 3.57 1.65 10.41
N THR A 277 3.14 2.85 10.75
CA THR A 277 4.02 3.87 11.29
C THR A 277 3.57 4.33 12.68
N THR A 278 4.53 4.53 13.56
CA THR A 278 4.32 4.98 14.93
C THR A 278 4.05 6.47 15.03
N GLY A 279 4.35 7.22 13.98
CA GLY A 279 4.13 8.66 13.87
C GLY A 279 3.21 9.04 12.72
N GLY A 280 3.42 10.20 12.15
CA GLY A 280 2.72 10.70 10.98
C GLY A 280 3.29 10.16 9.65
N PRO A 281 2.79 10.64 8.51
CA PRO A 281 3.12 10.09 7.19
C PRO A 281 4.59 10.30 6.74
N THR A 282 5.37 11.03 7.50
CA THR A 282 6.80 11.28 7.22
C THR A 282 7.71 10.63 8.25
N HIS A 283 7.14 9.88 9.20
CA HIS A 283 7.90 9.23 10.24
C HIS A 283 8.77 8.12 9.65
N GLU A 284 10.03 8.11 10.02
CA GLU A 284 11.03 7.08 9.70
C GLU A 284 11.26 6.22 10.95
N GLY A 285 11.36 4.91 10.77
CA GLY A 285 11.62 3.96 11.83
C GLY A 285 13.11 3.82 12.16
N HIS A 286 13.44 2.77 12.90
CA HIS A 286 14.83 2.39 13.16
C HIS A 286 15.52 1.86 11.91
N ALA A 287 16.82 1.68 12.00
CA ALA A 287 17.71 1.34 10.90
C ALA A 287 17.29 0.18 9.98
N ASP A 288 16.58 -0.80 10.50
CA ASP A 288 16.11 -1.97 9.74
C ASP A 288 14.58 -2.08 9.68
N ASP A 289 13.86 -1.08 10.22
CA ASP A 289 12.41 -0.96 10.11
C ASP A 289 12.02 -0.39 8.73
N VAL A 290 10.76 -0.54 8.36
CA VAL A 290 10.15 0.15 7.22
C VAL A 290 8.82 0.71 7.66
N GLU A 291 8.83 1.95 8.07
CA GLU A 291 7.63 2.77 8.26
C GLU A 291 7.33 3.55 6.96
N LEU A 292 6.28 4.35 6.95
CA LEU A 292 5.87 5.04 5.73
C LEU A 292 6.94 6.02 5.19
N GLY A 293 7.74 6.60 6.09
CA GLY A 293 8.85 7.49 5.74
C GLY A 293 10.02 6.78 5.07
N ASP A 294 10.23 5.48 5.35
CA ASP A 294 11.35 4.68 4.87
C ASP A 294 11.11 4.05 3.47
N LEU A 295 9.92 4.21 2.90
CA LEU A 295 9.60 3.64 1.58
C LEU A 295 10.59 4.02 0.46
N PRO A 296 11.15 5.25 0.41
CA PRO A 296 12.16 5.57 -0.60
C PRO A 296 13.43 4.72 -0.47
N GLU A 297 13.88 4.39 0.76
CA GLU A 297 15.05 3.54 1.00
C GLU A 297 14.78 2.10 0.59
N LEU A 298 13.57 1.60 0.85
CA LEU A 298 13.13 0.28 0.38
C LEU A 298 13.10 0.20 -1.16
N GLU A 299 12.56 1.22 -1.82
CA GLU A 299 12.52 1.28 -3.30
C GLU A 299 13.93 1.32 -3.91
N GLU A 300 14.87 2.01 -3.28
CA GLU A 300 16.28 2.01 -3.69
C GLU A 300 16.89 0.62 -3.61
N LEU A 301 16.64 -0.13 -2.52
CA LEU A 301 17.07 -1.51 -2.36
C LEU A 301 16.48 -2.43 -3.44
N LEU A 302 15.18 -2.34 -3.71
CA LEU A 302 14.50 -3.12 -4.76
C LEU A 302 15.06 -2.79 -6.14
N SER A 303 15.24 -1.50 -6.46
CA SER A 303 15.83 -1.06 -7.73
C SER A 303 17.26 -1.58 -7.92
N ALA A 304 18.07 -1.59 -6.87
CA ALA A 304 19.42 -2.16 -6.91
C ALA A 304 19.39 -3.68 -7.12
N ALA A 305 18.47 -4.39 -6.46
CA ALA A 305 18.28 -5.84 -6.63
C ALA A 305 17.80 -6.20 -8.04
N ASP A 306 16.89 -5.42 -8.62
CA ASP A 306 16.45 -5.58 -10.01
C ASP A 306 17.62 -5.41 -11.00
N LYS A 307 18.40 -4.34 -10.84
CA LYS A 307 19.60 -4.09 -11.68
C LYS A 307 20.63 -5.23 -11.56
N ALA A 308 20.77 -5.80 -10.38
CA ALA A 308 21.66 -6.93 -10.12
C ALA A 308 21.08 -8.29 -10.55
N GLY A 309 19.85 -8.33 -11.05
CA GLY A 309 19.17 -9.56 -11.48
C GLY A 309 18.87 -10.52 -10.34
N ARG A 310 18.70 -10.03 -9.10
CA ARG A 310 18.39 -10.85 -7.93
C ARG A 310 16.91 -11.21 -7.84
N ILE A 311 16.03 -10.37 -8.40
CA ILE A 311 14.60 -10.64 -8.51
C ILE A 311 14.31 -11.23 -9.90
N LYS A 312 13.60 -12.35 -9.91
CA LYS A 312 13.19 -13.07 -11.11
C LYS A 312 11.67 -13.05 -11.23
N GLY A 313 11.15 -11.97 -11.80
CA GLY A 313 9.72 -11.76 -11.97
C GLY A 313 9.38 -11.35 -13.40
N ARG A 314 8.12 -10.98 -13.60
CA ARG A 314 7.60 -10.54 -14.89
C ARG A 314 8.08 -9.14 -15.31
N PHE A 315 8.34 -8.29 -14.33
CA PHE A 315 8.61 -6.86 -14.56
C PHE A 315 10.11 -6.57 -14.52
N ARG A 316 10.54 -5.60 -15.33
CA ARG A 316 11.92 -5.12 -15.31
C ARG A 316 12.22 -4.30 -14.04
N HIS A 317 11.20 -3.61 -13.54
CA HIS A 317 11.22 -2.91 -12.25
C HIS A 317 10.12 -3.52 -11.41
N THR A 318 10.47 -4.07 -10.29
CA THR A 318 9.56 -4.75 -9.37
C THR A 318 8.55 -3.73 -8.81
N PRO A 319 7.23 -3.90 -9.07
CA PRO A 319 6.24 -3.03 -8.47
C PRO A 319 6.22 -3.18 -6.94
N LEU A 320 6.19 -2.06 -6.23
CA LEU A 320 6.01 -2.00 -4.79
C LEU A 320 4.53 -1.80 -4.48
N TRP A 321 3.98 -2.68 -3.61
CA TRP A 321 2.62 -2.63 -3.11
C TRP A 321 2.63 -2.46 -1.59
N ILE A 322 1.56 -1.88 -1.06
CA ILE A 322 1.21 -1.87 0.36
C ILE A 322 -0.12 -2.59 0.47
N THR A 323 -0.14 -3.80 1.04
CA THR A 323 -1.38 -4.57 1.20
C THR A 323 -2.03 -4.39 2.57
N GLU A 324 -1.33 -3.77 3.51
CA GLU A 324 -1.89 -3.35 4.80
C GLU A 324 -1.25 -2.05 5.26
N PHE A 325 -2.08 -1.09 5.66
CA PHE A 325 -1.67 0.15 6.30
C PHE A 325 -2.87 0.86 6.92
N SER A 326 -2.69 1.42 8.12
CA SER A 326 -3.69 2.27 8.78
C SER A 326 -3.14 3.00 10.00
N TRP A 327 -3.99 3.77 10.64
CA TRP A 327 -3.87 4.28 12.01
C TRP A 327 -5.20 4.10 12.73
N ASP A 328 -5.14 3.84 14.02
CA ASP A 328 -6.33 3.88 14.86
C ASP A 328 -6.84 5.31 15.03
N SER A 329 -8.15 5.46 15.07
CA SER A 329 -8.80 6.75 15.08
C SER A 329 -9.33 7.15 16.46
N LYS A 330 -9.23 8.42 16.77
CA LYS A 330 -9.91 9.03 17.91
C LYS A 330 -11.04 9.96 17.45
N PRO A 331 -12.31 9.65 17.75
CA PRO A 331 -12.80 8.42 18.35
C PRO A 331 -12.67 7.21 17.45
N PRO A 332 -12.88 5.95 17.92
CA PRO A 332 -13.27 5.57 19.27
C PRO A 332 -12.09 5.40 20.24
N ASP A 333 -10.87 5.02 19.75
CA ASP A 333 -9.71 4.83 20.63
C ASP A 333 -9.25 6.18 21.25
N PRO A 334 -9.24 6.30 22.60
CA PRO A 334 -8.73 7.50 23.26
C PRO A 334 -7.26 7.82 22.93
N GLY A 335 -6.45 6.80 22.64
CA GLY A 335 -5.04 6.90 22.25
C GLY A 335 -4.82 7.11 20.75
N GLY A 336 -5.85 6.91 19.92
CA GLY A 336 -5.78 6.98 18.47
C GLY A 336 -5.53 8.39 17.93
N VAL A 337 -5.28 8.45 16.62
CA VAL A 337 -5.06 9.71 15.90
C VAL A 337 -6.35 10.53 15.85
N PRO A 338 -6.36 11.78 16.35
CA PRO A 338 -7.54 12.63 16.28
C PRO A 338 -8.05 12.76 14.84
N MET A 339 -9.36 12.56 14.61
CA MET A 339 -9.96 12.51 13.28
C MET A 339 -9.66 13.74 12.41
N ARG A 340 -9.52 14.93 13.02
CA ARG A 340 -9.10 16.15 12.29
C ARG A 340 -7.72 16.03 11.66
N ILE A 341 -6.84 15.21 12.24
CA ILE A 341 -5.49 14.92 11.76
C ILE A 341 -5.52 13.69 10.85
N LEU A 342 -6.20 12.62 11.25
CA LEU A 342 -6.25 11.36 10.50
C LEU A 342 -6.73 11.55 9.07
N LYS A 343 -7.79 12.33 8.84
CA LYS A 343 -8.27 12.63 7.47
C LYS A 343 -7.21 13.33 6.59
N ARG A 344 -6.32 14.12 7.20
CA ARG A 344 -5.18 14.74 6.51
C ARG A 344 -4.09 13.71 6.24
N TRP A 345 -3.69 12.95 7.28
CA TRP A 345 -2.66 11.94 7.18
C TRP A 345 -3.02 10.83 6.19
N THR A 346 -4.29 10.46 6.09
CA THR A 346 -4.77 9.51 5.07
C THR A 346 -4.45 10.00 3.65
N ALA A 347 -4.71 11.26 3.34
CA ALA A 347 -4.35 11.82 2.02
C ALA A 347 -2.83 11.94 1.84
N GLU A 348 -2.11 12.33 2.88
CA GLU A 348 -0.65 12.43 2.87
C GLU A 348 0.02 11.05 2.72
N ALA A 349 -0.50 10.01 3.37
CA ALA A 349 -0.01 8.63 3.22
C ALA A 349 -0.10 8.14 1.77
N LEU A 350 -1.25 8.34 1.14
CA LEU A 350 -1.44 7.99 -0.28
C LEU A 350 -0.50 8.75 -1.21
N TYR A 351 -0.28 10.04 -0.94
CA TYR A 351 0.68 10.85 -1.68
C TYR A 351 2.12 10.38 -1.48
N ARG A 352 2.54 10.12 -0.22
CA ARG A 352 3.89 9.66 0.12
C ARG A 352 4.19 8.29 -0.49
N ALA A 353 3.28 7.35 -0.32
CA ALA A 353 3.38 6.04 -0.95
C ALA A 353 3.51 6.15 -2.47
N TRP A 354 2.65 6.94 -3.12
CA TRP A 354 2.75 7.18 -4.56
C TRP A 354 4.08 7.83 -4.96
N SER A 355 4.56 8.81 -4.20
CA SER A 355 5.84 9.48 -4.48
C SER A 355 7.02 8.53 -4.35
N ALA A 356 6.97 7.59 -3.41
CA ALA A 356 8.01 6.59 -3.16
C ALA A 356 7.96 5.36 -4.08
N GLY A 357 7.08 5.32 -5.10
CA GLY A 357 7.10 4.17 -6.02
C GLY A 357 5.90 3.24 -5.91
N VAL A 358 5.13 3.31 -4.85
CA VAL A 358 3.97 2.43 -4.64
C VAL A 358 2.92 2.60 -5.72
N SER A 359 2.45 1.48 -6.27
CA SER A 359 1.42 1.44 -7.31
C SER A 359 0.05 1.01 -6.80
N HIS A 360 0.02 0.25 -5.70
CA HIS A 360 -1.21 -0.24 -5.06
C HIS A 360 -1.13 -0.03 -3.56
N PHE A 361 -2.22 0.46 -2.98
CA PHE A 361 -2.29 0.81 -1.56
C PHE A 361 -3.59 0.29 -0.96
N PHE A 362 -3.50 -0.58 0.03
CA PHE A 362 -4.64 -1.13 0.74
C PHE A 362 -4.74 -0.55 2.13
N TRP A 363 -5.94 -0.13 2.49
CA TRP A 363 -6.25 0.30 3.84
C TRP A 363 -6.70 -0.90 4.69
N PHE A 364 -6.20 -1.04 5.89
CA PHE A 364 -6.61 -2.03 6.87
C PHE A 364 -7.30 -1.34 8.06
N SER A 365 -8.63 -1.46 8.23
CA SER A 365 -9.59 -2.30 7.57
C SER A 365 -10.77 -1.49 6.99
N LEU A 366 -11.83 -2.20 6.52
CA LEU A 366 -13.05 -1.53 6.05
C LEU A 366 -13.80 -0.87 7.22
N ARG A 367 -14.00 -1.59 8.33
CA ARG A 367 -14.71 -1.13 9.53
C ARG A 367 -13.87 -1.41 10.77
N ASP A 368 -14.07 -0.65 11.81
CA ASP A 368 -13.43 -0.89 13.10
C ASP A 368 -13.69 -2.33 13.58
N PHE A 369 -12.69 -2.95 14.20
CA PHE A 369 -12.88 -4.24 14.85
C PHE A 369 -13.83 -4.11 16.04
N PRO A 370 -14.50 -5.19 16.47
CA PRO A 370 -15.30 -5.14 17.68
C PRO A 370 -14.38 -4.90 18.87
N HIS A 371 -14.67 -3.85 19.64
CA HIS A 371 -13.97 -3.58 20.87
C HIS A 371 -14.58 -4.47 21.99
N ASP A 372 -13.72 -5.22 22.68
CA ASP A 372 -14.07 -5.90 23.92
C ASP A 372 -13.75 -4.95 25.09
N PRO A 373 -14.76 -4.53 25.88
CA PRO A 373 -14.52 -3.63 27.01
C PRO A 373 -13.59 -4.20 28.10
N ALA A 374 -13.35 -5.53 28.10
CA ALA A 374 -12.41 -6.18 29.00
C ALA A 374 -10.95 -6.02 28.53
N LEU A 375 -10.72 -5.59 27.29
CA LEU A 375 -9.40 -5.41 26.69
C LEU A 375 -9.06 -3.95 26.52
N PRO A 376 -7.79 -3.55 26.66
CA PRO A 376 -7.37 -2.20 26.32
C PRO A 376 -7.49 -1.97 24.80
N PHE A 377 -7.68 -0.74 24.37
CA PHE A 377 -7.70 -0.37 22.95
C PHE A 377 -6.42 -0.77 22.20
N SER A 378 -5.28 -0.93 22.89
CA SER A 378 -4.03 -1.42 22.30
C SER A 378 -4.10 -2.87 21.78
N GLU A 379 -5.14 -3.62 22.14
CA GLU A 379 -5.38 -5.00 21.70
C GLU A 379 -6.53 -5.10 20.69
N THR A 380 -7.11 -3.97 20.31
CA THR A 380 -8.15 -3.86 19.29
C THR A 380 -7.70 -2.91 18.17
N LEU A 381 -8.40 -2.90 17.04
CA LEU A 381 -8.04 -2.10 15.87
C LEU A 381 -9.21 -1.22 15.46
N GLU A 382 -9.12 0.05 15.79
CA GLU A 382 -10.09 1.09 15.44
C GLU A 382 -9.66 1.85 14.17
N SER A 383 -9.04 1.11 13.25
CA SER A 383 -8.41 1.60 12.03
C SER A 383 -9.32 1.61 10.80
N GLY A 384 -10.59 1.22 10.97
CA GLY A 384 -11.55 1.12 9.87
C GLY A 384 -11.77 2.44 9.11
N LEU A 385 -12.13 2.33 7.83
CA LEU A 385 -12.67 3.46 7.06
C LEU A 385 -14.08 3.86 7.54
N TYR A 386 -14.75 2.96 8.24
CA TYR A 386 -16.08 3.15 8.82
C TYR A 386 -16.03 2.90 10.32
N TYR A 387 -16.72 3.75 11.08
CA TYR A 387 -17.06 3.48 12.47
C TYR A 387 -17.96 2.26 12.53
N ARG A 388 -17.70 1.35 13.47
CA ARG A 388 -18.50 0.16 13.65
C ARG A 388 -19.85 0.47 14.28
N GLY A 389 -20.96 0.15 13.59
CA GLY A 389 -22.31 0.11 14.13
C GLY A 389 -22.65 -1.25 14.72
N ALA A 390 -23.85 -1.40 15.28
CA ALA A 390 -24.35 -2.70 15.78
C ALA A 390 -24.44 -3.72 14.65
N THR A 391 -24.85 -3.29 13.47
CA THR A 391 -24.84 -4.07 12.23
C THR A 391 -23.96 -3.38 11.18
N ILE A 392 -23.55 -4.14 10.15
CA ILE A 392 -22.79 -3.57 9.02
C ILE A 392 -23.57 -2.45 8.31
N ALA A 393 -24.90 -2.56 8.25
CA ALA A 393 -25.76 -1.55 7.62
C ALA A 393 -25.71 -0.20 8.37
N GLU A 394 -25.46 -0.20 9.66
CA GLU A 394 -25.43 0.98 10.53
C GLU A 394 -24.06 1.65 10.61
N ASP A 395 -23.01 1.03 10.05
CA ASP A 395 -21.66 1.63 10.06
C ASP A 395 -21.66 3.01 9.40
N GLN A 396 -20.97 3.96 10.00
CA GLN A 396 -20.88 5.33 9.51
C GLN A 396 -19.50 5.61 8.90
N PRO A 397 -19.41 6.25 7.71
CA PRO A 397 -18.12 6.57 7.11
C PRO A 397 -17.34 7.56 7.96
N LYS A 398 -16.08 7.28 8.22
CA LYS A 398 -15.17 8.23 8.86
C LYS A 398 -14.78 9.35 7.89
N PRO A 399 -14.45 10.55 8.36
CA PRO A 399 -13.87 11.61 7.51
C PRO A 399 -12.60 11.17 6.76
N SER A 400 -11.82 10.22 7.30
CA SER A 400 -10.67 9.60 6.65
C SER A 400 -11.04 8.77 5.41
N MET A 401 -12.23 8.14 5.38
CA MET A 401 -12.74 7.43 4.21
C MET A 401 -12.87 8.36 2.99
N TYR A 402 -13.38 9.57 3.18
CA TYR A 402 -13.47 10.56 2.10
C TYR A 402 -12.10 11.03 1.62
N ALA A 403 -11.12 11.13 2.53
CA ALA A 403 -9.73 11.44 2.17
C ALA A 403 -9.04 10.27 1.43
N PHE A 404 -9.37 9.03 1.76
CA PHE A 404 -8.93 7.84 1.03
C PHE A 404 -9.56 7.77 -0.37
N ARG A 405 -10.86 8.04 -0.48
CA ARG A 405 -11.59 8.05 -1.75
C ARG A 405 -11.08 9.13 -2.71
N PHE A 406 -10.92 10.36 -2.23
CA PHE A 406 -10.45 11.51 -3.02
C PHE A 406 -9.23 12.15 -2.34
N PRO A 407 -8.05 11.49 -2.35
CA PRO A 407 -6.86 12.04 -1.74
C PRO A 407 -6.42 13.33 -2.45
N PHE A 408 -6.21 14.35 -1.65
CA PHE A 408 -5.72 15.65 -2.10
C PHE A 408 -4.81 16.26 -1.04
N VAL A 409 -3.60 16.66 -1.43
CA VAL A 409 -2.62 17.33 -0.59
C VAL A 409 -2.16 18.63 -1.25
N ALA A 410 -1.77 19.60 -0.43
CA ALA A 410 -1.20 20.85 -0.91
C ALA A 410 -0.20 21.42 0.10
N TYR A 411 0.94 21.88 -0.40
CA TYR A 411 2.05 22.35 0.42
C TYR A 411 2.53 23.74 0.01
N SER A 412 2.68 24.62 1.00
CA SER A 412 3.20 25.97 0.82
C SER A 412 4.73 25.95 0.87
N GLU A 413 5.38 25.49 -0.18
CA GLU A 413 6.84 25.36 -0.29
C GLU A 413 7.53 26.64 -0.80
N ARG A 414 6.74 27.58 -1.33
CA ARG A 414 7.24 28.81 -1.95
C ARG A 414 6.77 30.05 -1.21
N LYS A 415 7.50 31.15 -1.32
CA LYS A 415 7.09 32.45 -0.77
C LYS A 415 5.73 32.91 -1.32
N THR A 416 5.40 32.49 -2.55
CA THR A 416 4.14 32.81 -3.24
C THR A 416 3.59 31.55 -3.88
N GLY A 417 2.46 31.03 -3.38
CA GLY A 417 1.80 29.88 -3.97
C GLY A 417 1.85 28.59 -3.14
N PHE A 418 1.39 27.52 -3.74
CA PHE A 418 1.43 26.17 -3.17
C PHE A 418 1.52 25.11 -4.28
N SER A 419 2.22 24.04 -4.02
CA SER A 419 2.14 22.83 -4.84
C SER A 419 0.96 21.96 -4.41
N PHE A 420 0.43 21.13 -5.31
CA PHE A 420 -0.64 20.20 -5.01
C PHE A 420 -0.47 18.88 -5.76
N TRP A 421 -1.02 17.84 -5.18
CA TRP A 421 -1.21 16.53 -5.80
C TRP A 421 -2.56 15.96 -5.38
N GLY A 422 -3.16 15.12 -6.22
CA GLY A 422 -4.34 14.35 -5.89
C GLY A 422 -4.64 13.26 -6.92
N ARG A 423 -5.57 12.39 -6.53
CA ARG A 423 -6.14 11.34 -7.38
C ARG A 423 -7.67 11.47 -7.38
N THR A 424 -8.30 11.44 -8.56
CA THR A 424 -9.76 11.50 -8.67
C THR A 424 -10.42 10.28 -8.02
N PRO A 425 -11.66 10.38 -7.50
CA PRO A 425 -12.36 9.28 -6.81
C PRO A 425 -12.51 8.01 -7.65
N SER A 426 -12.70 8.18 -8.95
CA SER A 426 -12.88 7.08 -9.91
C SER A 426 -11.58 6.62 -10.58
N SER A 427 -10.43 7.19 -10.19
CA SER A 427 -9.13 6.95 -10.86
C SER A 427 -9.19 7.15 -12.38
N THR A 428 -9.99 8.14 -12.83
CA THR A 428 -10.18 8.47 -14.25
C THR A 428 -9.79 9.91 -14.54
N GLY A 429 -9.37 10.15 -15.79
CA GLY A 429 -8.99 11.47 -16.26
C GLY A 429 -10.15 12.45 -16.35
N GLY A 430 -9.83 13.73 -16.39
CA GLY A 430 -10.83 14.79 -16.58
C GLY A 430 -10.45 16.12 -15.95
N LYS A 431 -11.33 17.10 -16.08
CA LYS A 431 -11.17 18.45 -15.52
C LYS A 431 -11.24 18.43 -14.00
N VAL A 432 -10.25 19.01 -13.33
CA VAL A 432 -10.19 19.22 -11.87
C VAL A 432 -10.10 20.71 -11.59
N VAL A 433 -10.88 21.18 -10.62
CA VAL A 433 -10.85 22.58 -10.16
C VAL A 433 -10.23 22.63 -8.78
N ILE A 434 -9.15 23.39 -8.65
CA ILE A 434 -8.52 23.67 -7.35
C ILE A 434 -9.14 24.94 -6.78
N GLN A 435 -9.64 24.86 -5.56
CA GLN A 435 -10.30 25.95 -4.88
C GLN A 435 -9.58 26.33 -3.59
N ILE A 436 -9.58 27.63 -3.27
CA ILE A 436 -9.12 28.17 -2.00
C ILE A 436 -10.25 28.85 -1.25
N GLN A 437 -10.28 28.71 0.07
CA GLN A 437 -11.25 29.34 0.93
C GLN A 437 -10.88 30.82 1.17
N LYS A 438 -11.81 31.75 0.87
CA LYS A 438 -11.66 33.18 1.11
C LYS A 438 -13.02 33.79 1.53
N GLY A 439 -13.02 34.52 2.63
CA GLY A 439 -14.23 35.25 3.07
C GLY A 439 -15.44 34.34 3.30
N GLY A 440 -15.22 33.16 3.88
CA GLY A 440 -16.30 32.17 4.14
C GLY A 440 -16.72 31.33 2.92
N GLY A 441 -16.29 31.69 1.69
CA GLY A 441 -16.63 30.99 0.46
C GLY A 441 -15.44 30.33 -0.23
N TRP A 442 -15.72 29.53 -1.27
CA TRP A 442 -14.73 28.88 -2.12
C TRP A 442 -14.54 29.65 -3.43
N ARG A 443 -13.29 29.97 -3.77
CA ARG A 443 -12.92 30.60 -5.02
C ARG A 443 -11.99 29.68 -5.82
N THR A 444 -12.14 29.67 -7.13
CA THR A 444 -11.22 28.93 -8.03
C THR A 444 -9.83 29.55 -7.97
N ALA A 445 -8.84 28.75 -7.64
CA ALA A 445 -7.44 29.10 -7.63
C ALA A 445 -6.72 28.63 -8.90
N ALA A 446 -7.09 27.43 -9.41
CA ALA A 446 -6.58 26.89 -10.68
C ALA A 446 -7.56 25.87 -11.27
N VAL A 447 -7.38 25.61 -12.57
CA VAL A 447 -8.02 24.50 -13.28
C VAL A 447 -6.93 23.64 -13.88
N THR A 448 -7.01 22.33 -13.67
CA THR A 448 -6.06 21.33 -14.20
C THR A 448 -6.81 20.15 -14.80
N ARG A 449 -6.08 19.18 -15.33
CA ARG A 449 -6.63 17.90 -15.79
C ARG A 449 -5.92 16.74 -15.09
N ALA A 450 -6.71 15.82 -14.59
CA ALA A 450 -6.20 14.51 -14.20
C ALA A 450 -5.86 13.70 -15.48
N ASP A 451 -4.80 12.90 -15.40
CA ASP A 451 -4.41 11.97 -16.45
C ASP A 451 -5.35 10.75 -16.51
N ARG A 452 -5.07 9.79 -17.40
CA ARG A 452 -5.87 8.56 -17.54
C ARG A 452 -5.96 7.71 -16.27
N ASN A 453 -5.00 7.87 -15.35
CA ASN A 453 -4.94 7.18 -14.05
C ASN A 453 -5.59 7.99 -12.93
N GLY A 454 -6.23 9.11 -13.27
CA GLY A 454 -6.87 10.00 -12.31
C GLY A 454 -5.89 10.89 -11.53
N ILE A 455 -4.59 10.84 -11.81
CA ILE A 455 -3.58 11.63 -11.11
C ILE A 455 -3.54 13.05 -11.66
N PHE A 456 -3.55 14.03 -10.75
CA PHE A 456 -3.35 15.44 -11.08
C PHE A 456 -2.39 16.08 -10.09
N LYS A 457 -1.52 16.94 -10.59
CA LYS A 457 -0.54 17.69 -9.81
C LYS A 457 -0.20 19.01 -10.47
N GLY A 458 0.31 19.95 -9.72
CA GLY A 458 0.71 21.25 -10.24
C GLY A 458 1.10 22.23 -9.15
N VAL A 459 1.30 23.46 -9.56
CA VAL A 459 1.62 24.59 -8.70
C VAL A 459 0.61 25.69 -8.96
N VAL A 460 0.12 26.32 -7.91
CA VAL A 460 -0.66 27.57 -7.97
C VAL A 460 0.26 28.69 -7.54
N GLU A 461 0.58 29.59 -8.45
CA GLU A 461 1.38 30.79 -8.16
C GLU A 461 0.47 31.98 -7.80
N GLY A 462 1.00 32.94 -7.03
CA GLY A 462 0.30 34.16 -6.65
C GLY A 462 0.36 34.46 -5.15
N SER A 463 -0.34 35.51 -4.72
CA SER A 463 -0.34 36.02 -3.33
C SER A 463 -0.90 35.05 -2.28
N TYR A 464 -1.29 33.85 -2.69
CA TYR A 464 -1.85 32.80 -1.80
C TYR A 464 -0.83 32.23 -0.81
N GLY A 465 0.48 32.29 -1.11
CA GLY A 465 1.55 31.72 -0.27
C GLY A 465 2.08 32.65 0.83
N ARG A 466 1.69 33.91 0.88
CA ARG A 466 2.10 34.81 1.98
C ARG A 466 1.50 34.41 3.33
N HIS A 467 0.41 33.68 3.32
CA HIS A 467 -0.26 33.18 4.52
C HIS A 467 -0.17 31.66 4.55
N LYS A 468 0.74 31.10 5.34
CA LYS A 468 0.83 29.67 5.69
C LYS A 468 -0.49 29.09 6.28
N HIS A 469 -1.63 29.75 6.07
CA HIS A 469 -2.90 29.51 6.76
C HIS A 469 -4.11 29.34 5.83
N GLY A 470 -3.90 29.12 4.54
CA GLY A 470 -4.99 28.88 3.61
C GLY A 470 -5.57 27.47 3.74
N THR A 471 -6.85 27.30 3.41
CA THR A 471 -7.49 26.01 3.22
C THR A 471 -7.83 25.84 1.75
N VAL A 472 -7.46 24.70 1.18
CA VAL A 472 -7.63 24.40 -0.25
C VAL A 472 -8.34 23.06 -0.42
N ARG A 473 -8.98 22.86 -1.58
CA ARG A 473 -9.57 21.58 -1.96
C ARG A 473 -9.56 21.39 -3.47
N ALA A 474 -9.65 20.14 -3.92
CA ALA A 474 -9.93 19.80 -5.31
C ALA A 474 -11.43 19.50 -5.49
N ARG A 475 -11.96 19.80 -6.70
CA ARG A 475 -13.30 19.34 -7.15
C ARG A 475 -13.20 18.62 -8.48
N TYR A 476 -13.93 17.51 -8.57
CA TYR A 476 -14.01 16.68 -9.75
C TYR A 476 -15.44 16.16 -9.92
N ARG A 477 -16.08 16.42 -11.08
CA ARG A 477 -17.45 15.94 -11.40
C ARG A 477 -18.49 16.17 -10.28
N GLY A 478 -18.48 17.36 -9.65
CA GLY A 478 -19.40 17.69 -8.56
C GLY A 478 -18.92 17.25 -7.15
N GLU A 479 -18.06 16.26 -7.03
CA GLU A 479 -17.48 15.80 -5.77
C GLU A 479 -16.31 16.71 -5.35
N ALA A 480 -16.10 16.88 -4.03
CA ALA A 480 -15.01 17.66 -3.47
C ALA A 480 -14.15 16.81 -2.55
N ALA A 481 -12.84 16.95 -2.68
CA ALA A 481 -11.89 16.39 -1.73
C ALA A 481 -12.05 17.04 -0.35
N VAL A 482 -11.66 16.31 0.69
CA VAL A 482 -11.60 16.85 2.05
C VAL A 482 -10.71 18.10 2.05
N PRO A 483 -11.17 19.23 2.64
CA PRO A 483 -10.37 20.44 2.69
C PRO A 483 -9.02 20.22 3.38
N PHE A 484 -7.96 20.68 2.74
CA PHE A 484 -6.58 20.54 3.18
C PHE A 484 -6.03 21.89 3.64
N SER A 485 -5.51 21.96 4.86
CA SER A 485 -4.88 23.17 5.38
C SER A 485 -3.43 23.28 4.90
N LEU A 486 -3.05 24.46 4.41
CA LEU A 486 -1.65 24.75 4.06
C LEU A 486 -0.74 24.92 5.30
N LYS A 487 -1.33 25.00 6.50
CA LYS A 487 -0.57 25.00 7.76
C LYS A 487 0.02 23.60 7.98
N PRO A 488 1.35 23.49 8.17
CA PRO A 488 1.97 22.21 8.50
C PRO A 488 1.39 21.62 9.80
N VAL A 489 1.25 20.31 9.83
CA VAL A 489 0.96 19.54 11.06
C VAL A 489 2.23 18.80 11.41
N LYS A 490 2.69 18.93 12.65
CA LYS A 490 3.84 18.16 13.14
C LYS A 490 3.44 16.71 13.31
N ASP A 491 4.35 15.81 12.99
CA ASP A 491 4.24 14.42 13.38
C ASP A 491 4.21 14.31 14.89
N PHE A 492 3.49 13.34 15.41
CA PHE A 492 3.48 13.00 16.81
C PHE A 492 3.46 11.48 16.95
N TRP A 493 3.93 11.03 18.08
CA TRP A 493 3.95 9.64 18.42
C TRP A 493 2.54 9.12 18.74
N GLN A 494 2.23 7.89 18.29
CA GLN A 494 0.96 7.22 18.55
C GLN A 494 1.20 5.93 19.36
N PRO A 495 0.57 5.78 20.53
CA PRO A 495 0.52 4.48 21.20
C PRO A 495 -0.18 3.43 20.32
N PRO A 496 0.10 2.10 20.47
CA PRO A 496 0.97 1.50 21.49
C PRO A 496 2.43 1.29 21.05
N PHE A 497 2.82 1.72 19.88
CA PHE A 497 4.08 1.34 19.24
C PHE A 497 5.36 1.92 19.87
N GLY A 498 5.25 2.73 20.90
CA GLY A 498 6.41 3.28 21.59
C GLY A 498 6.76 4.72 21.18
N LYS A 499 7.79 5.31 21.78
CA LYS A 499 8.22 6.66 21.43
C LYS A 499 8.99 6.64 20.12
N PRO A 500 8.78 7.63 19.21
CA PRO A 500 9.70 7.83 18.11
C PRO A 500 11.11 8.01 18.67
N VAL A 501 12.07 7.38 18.05
CA VAL A 501 13.47 7.60 18.38
C VAL A 501 13.91 8.85 17.63
N GLY A 502 14.23 9.89 18.40
CA GLY A 502 14.76 11.14 17.87
C GLY A 502 16.17 11.02 17.34
#